data_e87781182b1848ee9c0033dbf7fc3e5b
#
_entry.id   e87781182b1848ee9c0033dbf7fc3e5b
#
_cell.length_a   1.000
_cell.length_b   1.000
_cell.length_c   1.000
_cell.angle_alpha   90.00
_cell.angle_beta   90.00
_cell.angle_gamma   90.00
#
_symmetry.space_group_name_H-M   'P 1'
#
loop_
_entity.id
_entity.type
_entity.pdbx_description
1 polymer ?
#
loop_
_entity_poly.entity_id
_entity_poly.type
_entity_poly.pdbx_seq_one_letter_code
_entity_poly.pdbx_strand_id
1 'polypeptide(L)'
;RRQRQMCIRDRIYIVEGDSALGSVKLSRDAEYQGIMPVRGKILNCLKADYAKIFKNEIITDLLKVMGCGVEVQDKHVKDLASFDLDSLRWNKVVICTDADVDGFQIRTLILTMLYRLCPTLIREGYVYIAETPLFEITCREKGGEKTWFAYSEREKADILKELSGKKVNVQRSKGLGE
;
A
#
# COMPACT_ATOMS: atom_id res chain seq x y z
N ARG A 1 5.11 -24.74 15.67
CA ARG A 1 4.40 -24.37 14.42
C ARG A 1 2.94 -23.93 14.66
N ARG A 2 2.15 -24.64 15.48
CA ARG A 2 0.74 -24.27 15.76
C ARG A 2 0.59 -22.93 16.50
N GLN A 3 1.44 -22.61 17.47
CA GLN A 3 1.39 -21.33 18.20
C GLN A 3 1.77 -20.12 17.29
N ARG A 4 2.67 -20.30 16.33
CA ARG A 4 3.02 -19.28 15.35
C ARG A 4 1.88 -18.92 14.41
N GLN A 5 1.12 -19.91 13.95
CA GLN A 5 -0.02 -19.67 13.06
C GLN A 5 -1.15 -18.87 13.74
N MET A 6 -1.30 -18.99 15.06
CA MET A 6 -2.32 -18.23 15.80
C MET A 6 -1.99 -16.74 15.99
N CYS A 7 -0.72 -16.35 15.84
CA CYS A 7 -0.27 -14.95 16.00
C CYS A 7 -0.12 -14.18 14.67
N ILE A 8 -0.17 -14.88 13.52
CA ILE A 8 -0.06 -14.26 12.21
C ILE A 8 -1.43 -13.80 11.76
N ARG A 9 -1.56 -12.50 11.51
CA ARG A 9 -2.76 -11.91 10.92
C ARG A 9 -2.69 -11.96 9.40
N ASP A 10 -3.84 -11.88 8.73
CA ASP A 10 -3.92 -12.01 7.27
C ASP A 10 -3.14 -10.90 6.57
N ARG A 11 -3.47 -9.64 6.82
CA ARG A 11 -2.83 -8.51 6.13
C ARG A 11 -2.82 -7.23 6.94
N ILE A 12 -1.83 -6.40 6.64
CA ILE A 12 -1.79 -5.01 7.09
C ILE A 12 -1.95 -4.08 5.89
N TYR A 13 -2.82 -3.08 6.04
CA TYR A 13 -2.99 -2.00 5.08
C TYR A 13 -2.19 -0.79 5.52
N ILE A 14 -1.23 -0.35 4.71
CA ILE A 14 -0.52 0.91 4.89
C ILE A 14 -1.22 1.94 4.04
N VAL A 15 -1.84 2.93 4.67
CA VAL A 15 -2.70 3.91 4.01
C VAL A 15 -2.16 5.33 4.15
N GLU A 16 -2.50 6.18 3.19
CA GLU A 16 -2.12 7.58 3.18
C GLU A 16 -3.10 8.41 4.02
N GLY A 17 -2.62 8.92 5.17
CA GLY A 17 -3.34 9.88 6.00
C GLY A 17 -4.57 9.32 6.72
N ASP A 18 -5.25 10.24 7.44
CA ASP A 18 -6.39 9.89 8.30
C ASP A 18 -7.69 9.65 7.52
N SER A 19 -7.87 10.31 6.39
CA SER A 19 -9.08 10.16 5.56
C SER A 19 -9.19 8.75 5.00
N ALA A 20 -8.09 8.26 4.41
CA ALA A 20 -8.02 6.88 3.93
C ALA A 20 -8.12 5.86 5.07
N LEU A 21 -7.61 6.19 6.27
CA LEU A 21 -7.76 5.35 7.46
C LEU A 21 -9.24 5.10 7.77
N GLY A 22 -10.08 6.13 7.73
CA GLY A 22 -11.51 6.00 7.98
C GLY A 22 -12.21 5.05 7.01
N SER A 23 -11.97 5.19 5.72
CA SER A 23 -12.56 4.37 4.66
C SER A 23 -12.15 2.89 4.77
N VAL A 24 -10.87 2.61 4.94
CA VAL A 24 -10.34 1.25 5.05
C VAL A 24 -10.78 0.60 6.37
N LYS A 25 -10.86 1.37 7.46
CA LYS A 25 -11.33 0.89 8.77
C LYS A 25 -12.75 0.36 8.72
N LEU A 26 -13.63 0.99 7.94
CA LEU A 26 -15.02 0.54 7.78
C LEU A 26 -15.13 -0.73 6.93
N SER A 27 -14.21 -0.93 6.00
CA SER A 27 -14.26 -2.04 5.04
C SER A 27 -13.46 -3.28 5.47
N ARG A 28 -12.59 -3.16 6.47
CA ARG A 28 -11.71 -4.26 6.87
C ARG A 28 -12.37 -5.25 7.80
N ASP A 29 -11.84 -6.46 7.82
CA ASP A 29 -12.07 -7.43 8.89
C ASP A 29 -11.06 -7.15 10.03
N ALA A 30 -11.54 -6.55 11.12
CA ALA A 30 -10.68 -6.11 12.22
C ALA A 30 -9.99 -7.26 12.97
N GLU A 31 -10.50 -8.48 12.88
CA GLU A 31 -9.90 -9.65 13.52
C GLU A 31 -8.61 -10.08 12.83
N TYR A 32 -8.58 -10.03 11.49
CA TYR A 32 -7.48 -10.54 10.67
C TYR A 32 -6.67 -9.48 9.97
N GLN A 33 -7.16 -8.25 9.91
CA GLN A 33 -6.58 -7.16 9.12
C GLN A 33 -6.22 -5.97 9.99
N GLY A 34 -4.99 -5.47 9.86
CA GLY A 34 -4.53 -4.25 10.48
C GLY A 34 -4.53 -3.06 9.53
N ILE A 35 -4.48 -1.87 10.09
CA ILE A 35 -4.29 -0.63 9.32
C ILE A 35 -3.20 0.20 9.99
N MET A 36 -2.30 0.73 9.17
CA MET A 36 -1.27 1.69 9.59
C MET A 36 -1.37 2.93 8.72
N PRO A 37 -1.85 4.07 9.25
CA PRO A 37 -1.83 5.32 8.49
C PRO A 37 -0.41 5.91 8.48
N VAL A 38 0.03 6.35 7.32
CA VAL A 38 1.26 7.11 7.16
C VAL A 38 0.90 8.58 7.16
N ARG A 39 1.35 9.30 8.18
CA ARG A 39 1.12 10.73 8.37
C ARG A 39 2.42 11.49 8.17
N GLY A 40 2.36 12.58 7.41
CA GLY A 40 3.51 13.42 7.15
C GLY A 40 4.42 12.91 6.03
N LYS A 41 5.60 13.49 5.95
CA LYS A 41 6.57 13.19 4.89
C LYS A 41 7.45 12.00 5.27
N ILE A 42 7.43 10.98 4.44
CA ILE A 42 8.34 9.83 4.57
C ILE A 42 9.73 10.26 4.06
N LEU A 43 10.76 9.89 4.83
CA LEU A 43 12.14 10.08 4.41
C LEU A 43 12.46 9.21 3.20
N ASN A 44 13.14 9.79 2.19
CA ASN A 44 13.67 9.01 1.08
C ASN A 44 14.89 8.20 1.54
N CYS A 45 14.70 6.91 1.72
CA CYS A 45 15.72 6.00 2.23
C CYS A 45 16.77 5.58 1.18
N LEU A 46 16.66 5.99 -0.08
CA LEU A 46 17.56 5.52 -1.13
C LEU A 46 19.01 5.93 -0.87
N LYS A 47 19.22 7.17 -0.43
CA LYS A 47 20.55 7.74 -0.18
C LYS A 47 20.74 8.26 1.24
N ALA A 48 19.74 8.18 2.10
CA ALA A 48 19.85 8.62 3.48
C ALA A 48 20.78 7.73 4.26
N ASP A 49 21.52 8.31 5.22
CA ASP A 49 22.33 7.53 6.14
C ASP A 49 21.43 6.83 7.19
N TYR A 50 21.94 5.75 7.78
CA TYR A 50 21.18 4.96 8.74
C TYR A 50 20.84 5.75 10.01
N ALA A 51 21.67 6.72 10.41
CA ALA A 51 21.37 7.57 11.55
C ALA A 51 20.08 8.37 11.36
N LYS A 52 19.85 8.90 10.16
CA LYS A 52 18.60 9.61 9.81
C LYS A 52 17.43 8.66 9.69
N ILE A 53 17.63 7.51 9.05
CA ILE A 53 16.58 6.51 8.86
C ILE A 53 16.02 6.05 10.21
N PHE A 54 16.88 5.63 11.13
CA PHE A 54 16.46 5.09 12.42
C PHE A 54 16.04 6.14 13.45
N LYS A 55 16.18 7.42 13.15
CA LYS A 55 15.56 8.52 13.90
C LYS A 55 14.19 8.91 13.39
N ASN A 56 13.82 8.47 12.19
CA ASN A 56 12.51 8.78 11.61
C ASN A 56 11.43 7.88 12.24
N GLU A 57 10.50 8.51 12.96
CA GLU A 57 9.45 7.79 13.70
C GLU A 57 8.50 7.01 12.78
N ILE A 58 8.19 7.54 11.60
CA ILE A 58 7.31 6.86 10.64
C ILE A 58 7.94 5.53 10.22
N ILE A 59 9.22 5.54 9.89
CA ILE A 59 9.96 4.34 9.47
C ILE A 59 10.05 3.33 10.61
N THR A 60 10.43 3.77 11.80
CA THR A 60 10.56 2.86 12.94
C THR A 60 9.22 2.29 13.37
N ASP A 61 8.14 3.05 13.31
CA ASP A 61 6.80 2.57 13.61
C ASP A 61 6.32 1.53 12.60
N LEU A 62 6.55 1.75 11.30
CA LEU A 62 6.24 0.77 10.26
C LEU A 62 7.00 -0.54 10.48
N LEU A 63 8.29 -0.47 10.80
CA LEU A 63 9.12 -1.65 11.07
C LEU A 63 8.64 -2.42 12.31
N LYS A 64 8.27 -1.72 13.36
CA LYS A 64 7.71 -2.34 14.58
C LYS A 64 6.37 -3.01 14.33
N VAL A 65 5.52 -2.40 13.56
CA VAL A 65 4.20 -2.97 13.20
C VAL A 65 4.36 -4.24 12.36
N MET A 66 5.31 -4.28 11.43
CA MET A 66 5.60 -5.50 10.66
C MET A 66 6.19 -6.61 11.52
N GLY A 67 7.05 -6.28 12.46
CA GLY A 67 7.58 -7.20 13.47
C GLY A 67 8.72 -8.11 13.02
N CYS A 68 9.17 -8.04 11.76
CA CYS A 68 10.22 -8.92 11.23
C CYS A 68 11.65 -8.42 11.45
N GLY A 69 11.85 -7.21 12.00
CA GLY A 69 13.16 -6.61 12.15
C GLY A 69 13.72 -6.05 10.85
N VAL A 70 15.01 -5.78 10.82
CA VAL A 70 15.72 -5.22 9.66
C VAL A 70 16.91 -6.07 9.25
N GLU A 71 17.20 -6.11 7.95
CA GLU A 71 18.34 -6.84 7.37
C GLU A 71 19.66 -6.06 7.43
N VAL A 72 19.63 -4.87 7.98
CA VAL A 72 20.78 -3.99 8.08
C VAL A 72 21.48 -4.17 9.42
N GLN A 73 22.81 -4.31 9.39
CA GLN A 73 23.66 -4.31 10.56
C GLN A 73 24.35 -2.95 10.69
N ASP A 74 23.85 -2.13 11.60
CA ASP A 74 24.36 -0.79 11.84
C ASP A 74 24.22 -0.41 13.34
N LYS A 75 25.17 0.39 13.83
CA LYS A 75 25.17 0.86 15.23
C LYS A 75 23.94 1.70 15.61
N HIS A 76 23.23 2.23 14.63
CA HIS A 76 22.03 3.07 14.85
C HIS A 76 20.74 2.25 14.94
N VAL A 77 20.80 0.93 14.68
CA VAL A 77 19.68 0.01 14.91
C VAL A 77 19.62 -0.33 16.38
N LYS A 78 18.93 0.49 17.19
CA LYS A 78 18.92 0.36 18.65
C LYS A 78 17.83 -0.56 19.18
N ASP A 79 16.60 -0.37 18.68
CA ASP A 79 15.38 -0.98 19.23
C ASP A 79 14.75 -1.99 18.29
N LEU A 80 15.38 -2.26 17.16
CA LEU A 80 14.89 -3.18 16.16
C LEU A 80 15.70 -4.46 16.17
N ALA A 81 14.98 -5.58 16.10
CA ALA A 81 15.61 -6.89 16.03
C ALA A 81 16.30 -7.11 14.67
N SER A 82 17.23 -8.07 14.63
CA SER A 82 17.72 -8.61 13.36
C SER A 82 16.56 -9.24 12.58
N PHE A 83 16.67 -9.20 11.26
CA PHE A 83 15.61 -9.72 10.39
C PHE A 83 15.34 -11.20 10.65
N ASP A 84 14.09 -11.52 10.89
CA ASP A 84 13.55 -12.87 10.98
C ASP A 84 12.20 -12.91 10.29
N LEU A 85 12.14 -13.55 9.13
CA LEU A 85 10.91 -13.65 8.34
C LEU A 85 9.79 -14.36 9.12
N ASP A 86 10.14 -15.30 9.97
CA ASP A 86 9.18 -16.01 10.81
C ASP A 86 8.56 -15.13 11.90
N SER A 87 9.15 -13.98 12.20
CA SER A 87 8.61 -12.98 13.13
C SER A 87 7.68 -11.98 12.46
N LEU A 88 7.54 -12.01 11.15
CA LEU A 88 6.57 -11.19 10.42
C LEU A 88 5.16 -11.50 10.91
N ARG A 89 4.43 -10.47 11.31
CA ARG A 89 3.08 -10.61 11.90
C ARG A 89 1.96 -10.74 10.89
N TRP A 90 2.25 -10.59 9.61
CA TRP A 90 1.28 -10.48 8.54
C TRP A 90 1.63 -11.41 7.39
N ASN A 91 0.61 -12.01 6.78
CA ASN A 91 0.80 -12.76 5.54
C ASN A 91 1.04 -11.85 4.33
N LYS A 92 0.47 -10.65 4.38
CA LYS A 92 0.58 -9.66 3.30
C LYS A 92 0.74 -8.26 3.88
N VAL A 93 1.60 -7.48 3.25
CA VAL A 93 1.75 -6.04 3.50
C VAL A 93 1.22 -5.32 2.27
N VAL A 94 0.10 -4.63 2.42
CA VAL A 94 -0.61 -4.00 1.30
C VAL A 94 -0.48 -2.48 1.39
N ILE A 95 0.13 -1.88 0.38
CA ILE A 95 0.28 -0.43 0.27
C ILE A 95 -0.93 0.11 -0.50
N CYS A 96 -1.76 0.90 0.19
CA CYS A 96 -2.97 1.51 -0.35
C CYS A 96 -2.78 3.03 -0.45
N THR A 97 -2.52 3.51 -1.65
CA THR A 97 -2.39 4.94 -1.95
C THR A 97 -3.29 5.30 -3.12
N ASP A 98 -3.68 6.57 -3.20
CA ASP A 98 -4.47 7.06 -4.32
C ASP A 98 -3.69 6.97 -5.63
N ALA A 99 -4.41 6.82 -6.74
CA ALA A 99 -3.83 6.76 -8.08
C ALA A 99 -3.53 8.18 -8.63
N ASP A 100 -2.87 8.99 -7.84
CA ASP A 100 -2.41 10.33 -8.18
C ASP A 100 -0.89 10.47 -7.95
N VAL A 101 -0.33 11.62 -8.26
CA VAL A 101 1.12 11.87 -8.12
C VAL A 101 1.59 11.72 -6.67
N ASP A 102 0.81 12.23 -5.72
CA ASP A 102 1.15 12.16 -4.30
C ASP A 102 1.11 10.72 -3.78
N GLY A 103 0.10 9.96 -4.18
CA GLY A 103 -0.02 8.54 -3.86
C GLY A 103 1.13 7.71 -4.43
N PHE A 104 1.53 7.97 -5.67
CA PHE A 104 2.68 7.30 -6.29
C PHE A 104 4.00 7.64 -5.59
N GLN A 105 4.17 8.88 -5.14
CA GLN A 105 5.34 9.28 -4.39
C GLN A 105 5.43 8.56 -3.05
N ILE A 106 4.35 8.51 -2.28
CA ILE A 106 4.29 7.81 -0.99
C ILE A 106 4.56 6.31 -1.17
N ARG A 107 3.93 5.69 -2.16
CA ARG A 107 4.17 4.29 -2.50
C ARG A 107 5.63 4.02 -2.81
N THR A 108 6.25 4.86 -3.63
CA THR A 108 7.66 4.73 -3.99
C THR A 108 8.57 4.87 -2.77
N LEU A 109 8.29 5.80 -1.87
CA LEU A 109 9.06 5.99 -0.65
C LEU A 109 8.96 4.80 0.30
N ILE A 110 7.77 4.22 0.45
CA ILE A 110 7.57 3.00 1.26
C ILE A 110 8.32 1.81 0.63
N LEU A 111 8.19 1.61 -0.68
CA LEU A 111 8.89 0.53 -1.38
C LEU A 111 10.41 0.67 -1.29
N THR A 112 10.94 1.90 -1.40
CA THR A 112 12.36 2.19 -1.26
C THR A 112 12.86 1.87 0.15
N MET A 113 12.07 2.21 1.16
CA MET A 113 12.36 1.86 2.55
C MET A 113 12.44 0.34 2.74
N LEU A 114 11.45 -0.40 2.26
CA LEU A 114 11.42 -1.86 2.36
C LEU A 114 12.57 -2.51 1.58
N TYR A 115 12.84 -2.02 0.38
CA TYR A 115 13.96 -2.50 -0.43
C TYR A 115 15.31 -2.34 0.29
N ARG A 116 15.51 -1.24 0.99
CA ARG A 116 16.76 -0.97 1.69
C ARG A 116 16.88 -1.69 3.03
N LEU A 117 15.79 -1.78 3.79
CA LEU A 117 15.80 -2.30 5.17
C LEU A 117 15.34 -3.76 5.29
N CYS A 118 14.44 -4.19 4.43
CA CYS A 118 13.82 -5.52 4.44
C CYS A 118 13.63 -6.07 3.02
N PRO A 119 14.68 -6.16 2.19
CA PRO A 119 14.53 -6.57 0.78
C PRO A 119 13.91 -7.95 0.62
N THR A 120 14.07 -8.85 1.58
CA THR A 120 13.47 -10.19 1.56
C THR A 120 11.95 -10.15 1.48
N LEU A 121 11.28 -9.19 2.11
CA LEU A 121 9.82 -9.05 2.02
C LEU A 121 9.35 -8.83 0.58
N ILE A 122 10.10 -8.07 -0.20
CA ILE A 122 9.80 -7.82 -1.62
C ILE A 122 10.10 -9.06 -2.45
N ARG A 123 11.28 -9.66 -2.29
CA ARG A 123 11.68 -10.84 -3.05
C ARG A 123 10.77 -12.04 -2.84
N GLU A 124 10.33 -12.27 -1.62
CA GLU A 124 9.48 -13.42 -1.27
C GLU A 124 7.99 -13.14 -1.48
N GLY A 125 7.63 -11.98 -2.06
CA GLY A 125 6.26 -11.68 -2.47
C GLY A 125 5.29 -11.35 -1.35
N TYR A 126 5.76 -10.80 -0.24
CA TYR A 126 4.90 -10.36 0.88
C TYR A 126 4.30 -8.97 0.69
N VAL A 127 4.85 -8.17 -0.22
CA VAL A 127 4.45 -6.78 -0.45
C VAL A 127 3.53 -6.68 -1.66
N TYR A 128 2.36 -6.09 -1.45
CA TYR A 128 1.33 -5.88 -2.47
C TYR A 128 1.00 -4.40 -2.59
N ILE A 129 0.56 -4.00 -3.76
CA ILE A 129 0.06 -2.66 -4.01
C ILE A 129 -1.41 -2.77 -4.37
N ALA A 130 -2.26 -2.11 -3.60
CA ALA A 130 -3.66 -1.94 -3.96
C ALA A 130 -3.78 -0.68 -4.82
N GLU A 131 -4.22 -0.86 -6.05
CA GLU A 131 -4.44 0.24 -6.98
C GLU A 131 -5.91 0.63 -6.97
N THR A 132 -6.18 1.95 -6.91
CA THR A 132 -7.49 2.51 -7.13
C THR A 132 -7.60 3.00 -8.57
N PRO A 133 -8.76 2.85 -9.24
CA PRO A 133 -8.93 3.35 -10.60
C PRO A 133 -8.90 4.87 -10.64
N LEU A 134 -8.42 5.43 -11.77
CA LEU A 134 -8.49 6.87 -12.04
C LEU A 134 -9.85 7.29 -12.59
N PHE A 135 -10.46 6.42 -13.41
CA PHE A 135 -11.70 6.72 -14.09
C PHE A 135 -12.69 5.55 -14.00
N GLU A 136 -13.94 5.90 -13.91
CA GLU A 136 -15.08 5.01 -14.02
C GLU A 136 -15.82 5.34 -15.31
N ILE A 137 -15.99 4.36 -16.19
CA ILE A 137 -16.67 4.51 -17.48
C ILE A 137 -17.91 3.64 -17.47
N THR A 138 -19.07 4.25 -17.61
CA THR A 138 -20.35 3.55 -17.64
C THR A 138 -21.01 3.66 -19.01
N CYS A 139 -21.60 2.56 -19.46
CA CYS A 139 -22.33 2.48 -20.72
C CYS A 139 -23.68 1.77 -20.49
N ARG A 140 -24.78 2.40 -20.89
CA ARG A 140 -26.10 1.77 -20.88
C ARG A 140 -26.31 0.95 -22.13
N GLU A 141 -26.57 -0.33 -21.96
CA GLU A 141 -26.89 -1.29 -23.01
C GLU A 141 -28.27 -1.91 -22.76
N LYS A 142 -28.78 -2.64 -23.74
CA LYS A 142 -30.12 -3.31 -23.71
C LYS A 142 -30.30 -4.34 -22.58
N GLY A 143 -29.29 -4.65 -21.81
CA GLY A 143 -29.34 -5.60 -20.68
C GLY A 143 -28.99 -4.98 -19.34
N GLY A 144 -28.85 -3.65 -19.27
CA GLY A 144 -28.44 -2.93 -18.06
C GLY A 144 -27.23 -2.03 -18.28
N GLU A 145 -26.61 -1.63 -17.19
CA GLU A 145 -25.46 -0.76 -17.21
C GLU A 145 -24.19 -1.56 -16.98
N LYS A 146 -23.20 -1.37 -17.83
CA LYS A 146 -21.84 -1.93 -17.65
C LYS A 146 -20.86 -0.84 -17.23
N THR A 147 -19.95 -1.22 -16.36
CA THR A 147 -18.93 -0.34 -15.82
C THR A 147 -17.55 -0.89 -16.10
N TRP A 148 -16.65 -0.01 -16.57
CA TRP A 148 -15.22 -0.27 -16.72
C TRP A 148 -14.42 0.67 -15.83
N PHE A 149 -13.29 0.19 -15.32
CA PHE A 149 -12.37 0.98 -14.56
C PHE A 149 -11.07 1.16 -15.33
N ALA A 150 -10.58 2.39 -15.41
CA ALA A 150 -9.31 2.71 -16.03
C ALA A 150 -8.32 3.22 -14.98
N TYR A 151 -7.14 2.65 -14.97
CA TYR A 151 -6.06 2.97 -14.04
C TYR A 151 -5.03 3.94 -14.61
N SER A 152 -5.22 4.35 -15.85
CA SER A 152 -4.38 5.35 -16.53
C SER A 152 -5.18 6.05 -17.63
N GLU A 153 -4.66 7.17 -18.11
CA GLU A 153 -5.22 7.87 -19.27
C GLU A 153 -5.20 7.00 -20.54
N ARG A 154 -4.19 6.17 -20.68
CA ARG A 154 -4.07 5.25 -21.81
C ARG A 154 -5.15 4.18 -21.76
N GLU A 155 -5.36 3.55 -20.62
CA GLU A 155 -6.44 2.57 -20.44
C GLU A 155 -7.81 3.19 -20.71
N LYS A 156 -8.04 4.42 -20.22
CA LYS A 156 -9.27 5.15 -20.52
C LYS A 156 -9.48 5.33 -22.03
N ALA A 157 -8.45 5.75 -22.74
CA ALA A 157 -8.50 5.94 -24.18
C ALA A 157 -8.78 4.63 -24.91
N ASP A 158 -8.17 3.53 -24.50
CA ASP A 158 -8.38 2.21 -25.09
C ASP A 158 -9.83 1.71 -24.87
N ILE A 159 -10.37 1.88 -23.68
CA ILE A 159 -11.76 1.53 -23.35
C ILE A 159 -12.75 2.37 -24.17
N LEU A 160 -12.53 3.69 -24.26
CA LEU A 160 -13.38 4.58 -25.04
C LEU A 160 -13.34 4.24 -26.54
N LYS A 161 -12.21 3.77 -27.02
CA LYS A 161 -12.06 3.33 -28.41
C LYS A 161 -12.87 2.05 -28.69
N GLU A 162 -12.86 1.10 -27.77
CA GLU A 162 -13.70 -0.11 -27.85
C GLU A 162 -15.19 0.21 -27.79
N LEU A 163 -15.58 1.24 -27.05
CA LEU A 163 -16.96 1.70 -26.89
C LEU A 163 -17.35 2.77 -27.92
N SER A 164 -16.59 2.93 -28.97
CA SER A 164 -16.85 3.90 -30.05
C SER A 164 -18.26 3.72 -30.64
N GLY A 165 -19.00 4.82 -30.77
CA GLY A 165 -20.39 4.83 -31.25
C GLY A 165 -21.43 4.53 -30.17
N LYS A 166 -21.04 4.22 -28.96
CA LYS A 166 -21.94 4.03 -27.80
C LYS A 166 -21.96 5.29 -26.92
N LYS A 167 -23.09 5.52 -26.28
CA LYS A 167 -23.22 6.62 -25.33
C LYS A 167 -22.64 6.21 -23.97
N VAL A 168 -21.54 6.82 -23.60
CA VAL A 168 -20.81 6.51 -22.38
C VAL A 168 -20.76 7.72 -21.45
N ASN A 169 -20.73 7.47 -20.15
CA ASN A 169 -20.43 8.47 -19.11
C ASN A 169 -19.07 8.16 -18.51
N VAL A 170 -18.19 9.17 -18.45
CA VAL A 170 -16.86 9.06 -17.86
C VAL A 170 -16.82 9.92 -16.62
N GLN A 171 -16.53 9.31 -15.48
CA GLN A 171 -16.33 10.01 -14.22
C GLN A 171 -14.91 9.77 -13.71
N ARG A 172 -14.31 10.77 -13.11
CA ARG A 172 -13.09 10.58 -12.36
C ARG A 172 -13.43 9.87 -11.05
N SER A 173 -12.70 8.80 -10.76
CA SER A 173 -12.90 8.09 -9.50
C SER A 173 -12.49 8.95 -8.32
N LYS A 174 -13.23 8.82 -7.24
CA LYS A 174 -12.90 9.46 -5.98
C LYS A 174 -11.70 8.78 -5.33
N GLY A 175 -10.87 9.56 -4.63
CA GLY A 175 -9.77 9.03 -3.84
C GLY A 175 -10.26 8.25 -2.61
N LEU A 176 -9.34 7.52 -1.98
CA LEU A 176 -9.63 6.73 -0.78
C LEU A 176 -10.15 7.58 0.40
N GLY A 177 -9.80 8.86 0.41
CA GLY A 177 -10.23 9.81 1.43
C GLY A 177 -11.59 10.46 1.19
N GLU A 178 -12.19 10.23 0.04
CA GLU A 178 -13.46 10.80 -0.38
C GLU A 178 -14.57 9.74 -0.38
#